data_11882121eaa2d0dceb090641b80079ed
#
_entry.id   11882121eaa2d0dceb090641b80079ed
#
_cell.length_a   1.000
_cell.length_b   1.000
_cell.length_c   1.000
_cell.angle_alpha   90.00
_cell.angle_beta   90.00
_cell.angle_gamma   90.00
#
_symmetry.space_group_name_H-M   'P 1'
#
loop_
_entity.id
_entity.type
_entity.pdbx_description
1 polymer ?
#
loop_
_entity_poly.entity_id
_entity_poly.type
_entity_poly.pdbx_seq_one_letter_code
_entity_poly.pdbx_strand_id
1 'polypeptide(L)'
;MITQKLITKNRPYKKLKELRGIVIHWTANVRKGANSQAHYLYFNAANRSSSAHYFVDDKSTLQLIPDDEVAWHVGDAIKLASLPIRSKYVPKGDNPNNYFIGIEMCMNEDADQKRVLDNTVQLVTELMLKHKL
;
A
#
# COMPACT_ATOMS: atom_id res chain seq x y z
N MET A 1 11.59 11.49 3.35
CA MET A 1 10.54 12.50 3.07
C MET A 1 9.50 11.88 2.13
N ILE A 2 8.22 11.93 2.52
CA ILE A 2 7.10 11.40 1.71
C ILE A 2 6.70 12.47 0.68
N THR A 3 6.59 12.07 -0.58
CA THR A 3 6.08 12.92 -1.66
C THR A 3 4.67 12.49 -2.03
N GLN A 4 3.72 13.39 -1.91
CA GLN A 4 2.34 13.12 -2.29
C GLN A 4 2.16 13.26 -3.81
N LYS A 5 1.72 12.18 -4.47
CA LYS A 5 1.35 12.11 -5.89
C LYS A 5 0.06 11.30 -6.02
N LEU A 6 -1.06 11.93 -5.72
CA LEU A 6 -2.34 11.22 -5.69
C LEU A 6 -2.77 10.79 -7.10
N ILE A 7 -3.16 9.51 -7.21
CA ILE A 7 -3.75 8.95 -8.42
C ILE A 7 -5.23 9.31 -8.52
N THR A 8 -5.73 9.36 -9.74
CA THR A 8 -7.16 9.56 -10.04
C THR A 8 -7.84 8.27 -10.51
N LYS A 9 -7.08 7.36 -11.13
CA LYS A 9 -7.53 6.01 -11.47
C LYS A 9 -7.21 5.05 -10.32
N ASN A 10 -7.94 3.95 -10.22
CA ASN A 10 -7.74 2.95 -9.17
C ASN A 10 -7.84 3.50 -7.73
N ARG A 11 -8.52 4.61 -7.57
CA ARG A 11 -8.82 5.27 -6.30
C ARG A 11 -10.33 5.32 -6.13
N PRO A 12 -10.90 4.54 -5.20
CA PRO A 12 -12.35 4.46 -5.04
C PRO A 12 -12.99 5.70 -4.44
N TYR A 13 -12.21 6.66 -3.94
CA TYR A 13 -12.71 7.87 -3.25
C TYR A 13 -13.67 7.57 -2.09
N LYS A 14 -13.43 6.44 -1.44
CA LYS A 14 -14.20 5.96 -0.31
C LYS A 14 -13.35 6.05 0.95
N LYS A 15 -13.93 6.52 2.06
CA LYS A 15 -13.23 6.56 3.35
C LYS A 15 -13.09 5.17 3.97
N LEU A 16 -11.99 4.95 4.67
CA LEU A 16 -11.84 3.80 5.56
C LEU A 16 -12.97 3.79 6.59
N LYS A 17 -13.44 2.61 6.96
CA LYS A 17 -14.38 2.47 8.10
C LYS A 17 -13.68 2.72 9.43
N GLU A 18 -12.47 2.19 9.54
CA GLU A 18 -11.61 2.30 10.71
C GLU A 18 -10.21 1.90 10.29
N LEU A 19 -9.18 2.60 10.72
CA LEU A 19 -7.80 2.18 10.49
C LEU A 19 -7.35 1.26 11.63
N ARG A 20 -7.00 0.02 11.28
CA ARG A 20 -6.61 -1.03 12.23
C ARG A 20 -5.19 -1.54 12.05
N GLY A 21 -4.50 -1.11 11.02
CA GLY A 21 -3.13 -1.53 10.80
C GLY A 21 -2.59 -1.19 9.42
N ILE A 22 -1.38 -1.66 9.19
CA ILE A 22 -0.61 -1.47 7.97
C ILE A 22 -0.27 -2.85 7.39
N VAL A 23 -0.47 -3.02 6.09
CA VAL A 23 -0.08 -4.23 5.37
C VAL A 23 1.07 -3.87 4.43
N ILE A 24 2.19 -4.58 4.57
CA ILE A 24 3.37 -4.41 3.75
C ILE A 24 3.37 -5.51 2.69
N HIS A 25 3.41 -5.09 1.44
CA HIS A 25 3.55 -5.93 0.26
C HIS A 25 4.88 -5.62 -0.43
N TRP A 26 5.20 -6.41 -1.44
CA TRP A 26 6.20 -6.05 -2.43
C TRP A 26 5.59 -6.19 -3.82
N THR A 27 6.03 -5.37 -4.76
CA THR A 27 5.40 -5.25 -6.08
C THR A 27 5.51 -6.51 -6.94
N ALA A 28 6.34 -7.49 -6.55
CA ALA A 28 6.71 -8.67 -7.35
C ALA A 28 7.25 -8.34 -8.76
N ASN A 29 7.58 -7.07 -9.00
CA ASN A 29 8.13 -6.59 -10.26
C ASN A 29 9.62 -6.27 -10.10
N VAL A 30 10.45 -7.25 -10.44
CA VAL A 30 11.92 -7.15 -10.33
C VAL A 30 12.57 -6.44 -11.52
N ARG A 31 11.81 -6.03 -12.53
CA ARG A 31 12.38 -5.41 -13.73
C ARG A 31 13.11 -4.12 -13.40
N LYS A 32 14.22 -3.89 -14.10
CA LYS A 32 14.96 -2.63 -14.03
C LYS A 32 14.05 -1.43 -14.25
N GLY A 33 14.17 -0.41 -13.40
CA GLY A 33 13.36 0.80 -13.46
C GLY A 33 11.94 0.67 -12.92
N ALA A 34 11.54 -0.48 -12.37
CA ALA A 34 10.22 -0.68 -11.74
C ALA A 34 10.15 -0.02 -10.34
N ASN A 35 10.48 1.25 -10.27
CA ASN A 35 10.50 2.07 -9.07
C ASN A 35 9.12 2.67 -8.73
N SER A 36 9.02 3.42 -7.66
CA SER A 36 7.77 4.05 -7.20
C SER A 36 7.14 4.97 -8.23
N GLN A 37 7.96 5.73 -8.99
CA GLN A 37 7.47 6.60 -10.05
C GLN A 37 6.87 5.81 -11.22
N ALA A 38 7.47 4.69 -11.61
CA ALA A 38 6.93 3.81 -12.65
C ALA A 38 5.57 3.23 -12.23
N HIS A 39 5.43 2.82 -10.96
CA HIS A 39 4.16 2.33 -10.42
C HIS A 39 3.10 3.44 -10.33
N TYR A 40 3.47 4.66 -9.94
CA TYR A 40 2.56 5.80 -10.02
C TYR A 40 1.99 5.98 -11.43
N LEU A 41 2.84 6.01 -12.46
CA LEU A 41 2.41 6.15 -13.85
C LEU A 41 1.51 4.98 -14.27
N TYR A 42 1.87 3.76 -13.90
CA TYR A 42 1.09 2.56 -14.22
C TYR A 42 -0.32 2.59 -13.62
N PHE A 43 -0.44 2.91 -12.33
CA PHE A 43 -1.74 2.92 -11.64
C PHE A 43 -2.59 4.15 -11.98
N ASN A 44 -1.98 5.25 -12.44
CA ASN A 44 -2.70 6.45 -12.85
C ASN A 44 -3.12 6.46 -14.33
N ALA A 45 -2.58 5.54 -15.16
CA ALA A 45 -2.84 5.53 -16.61
C ALA A 45 -4.15 4.83 -16.98
N ALA A 46 -4.47 3.71 -16.34
CA ALA A 46 -5.62 2.87 -16.69
C ALA A 46 -6.22 2.17 -15.47
N ASN A 47 -7.46 1.68 -15.59
CA ASN A 47 -8.09 0.88 -14.55
C ASN A 47 -7.41 -0.48 -14.42
N ARG A 48 -6.95 -0.82 -13.21
CA ARG A 48 -6.24 -2.05 -12.86
C ARG A 48 -6.96 -2.88 -11.79
N SER A 49 -8.00 -2.32 -11.18
CA SER A 49 -8.72 -2.91 -10.05
C SER A 49 -7.79 -3.28 -8.88
N SER A 50 -6.71 -2.53 -8.74
CA SER A 50 -5.69 -2.69 -7.71
C SER A 50 -5.03 -1.35 -7.42
N SER A 51 -4.64 -1.11 -6.19
CA SER A 51 -3.91 0.09 -5.77
C SER A 51 -3.32 -0.11 -4.37
N ALA A 52 -2.38 0.75 -3.99
CA ALA A 52 -1.88 0.85 -2.62
C ALA A 52 -1.75 2.32 -2.22
N HIS A 53 -1.64 2.57 -0.91
CA HIS A 53 -1.49 3.93 -0.41
C HIS A 53 -0.09 4.49 -0.68
N TYR A 54 0.92 3.63 -0.53
CA TYR A 54 2.32 4.01 -0.67
C TYR A 54 3.10 3.06 -1.56
N PHE A 55 4.02 3.62 -2.33
CA PHE A 55 5.08 2.89 -3.04
C PHE A 55 6.44 3.41 -2.58
N VAL A 56 7.30 2.51 -2.13
CA VAL A 56 8.60 2.82 -1.55
C VAL A 56 9.69 2.19 -2.38
N ASP A 57 10.65 3.00 -2.85
CA ASP A 57 11.90 2.54 -3.45
C ASP A 57 13.13 3.04 -2.67
N ASP A 58 14.32 2.83 -3.20
CA ASP A 58 15.58 3.24 -2.56
C ASP A 58 15.82 4.76 -2.57
N LYS A 59 15.06 5.51 -3.36
CA LYS A 59 15.23 6.97 -3.57
C LYS A 59 14.03 7.77 -3.12
N SER A 60 12.85 7.17 -3.08
CA SER A 60 11.62 7.89 -2.83
C SER A 60 10.53 7.07 -2.14
N THR A 61 9.67 7.76 -1.43
CA THR A 61 8.42 7.27 -0.87
C THR A 61 7.28 8.10 -1.45
N LEU A 62 6.45 7.50 -2.28
CA LEU A 62 5.30 8.17 -2.90
C LEU A 62 4.00 7.77 -2.21
N GLN A 63 3.20 8.77 -1.82
CA GLN A 63 1.82 8.56 -1.40
C GLN A 63 0.89 8.72 -2.58
N LEU A 64 0.19 7.64 -2.96
CA LEU A 64 -0.73 7.61 -4.09
C LEU A 64 -2.19 7.76 -3.69
N ILE A 65 -2.55 7.35 -2.48
CA ILE A 65 -3.90 7.45 -1.92
C ILE A 65 -3.78 8.00 -0.49
N PRO A 66 -4.66 8.93 -0.07
CA PRO A 66 -4.69 9.42 1.32
C PRO A 66 -4.89 8.31 2.35
N ASP A 67 -4.31 8.46 3.53
CA ASP A 67 -4.37 7.45 4.61
C ASP A 67 -5.78 7.11 5.07
N ASP A 68 -6.70 8.04 4.93
CA ASP A 68 -8.10 7.91 5.36
C ASP A 68 -9.04 7.38 4.27
N GLU A 69 -8.48 7.04 3.10
CA GLU A 69 -9.24 6.47 1.99
C GLU A 69 -8.94 4.98 1.81
N VAL A 70 -9.83 4.30 1.10
CA VAL A 70 -9.67 2.89 0.73
C VAL A 70 -8.73 2.76 -0.46
N ALA A 71 -7.80 1.82 -0.39
CA ALA A 71 -7.05 1.30 -1.53
C ALA A 71 -7.36 -0.19 -1.75
N TRP A 72 -7.18 -0.69 -2.96
CA TRP A 72 -7.44 -2.09 -3.30
C TRP A 72 -6.14 -2.91 -3.28
N HIS A 73 -5.68 -3.29 -2.08
CA HIS A 73 -4.39 -3.98 -1.90
C HIS A 73 -4.48 -5.32 -1.15
N VAL A 74 -5.56 -5.56 -0.41
CA VAL A 74 -5.80 -6.83 0.29
C VAL A 74 -6.88 -7.59 -0.47
N GLY A 75 -6.49 -8.14 -1.65
CA GLY A 75 -7.40 -8.46 -2.72
C GLY A 75 -8.32 -9.64 -2.50
N ASP A 76 -7.91 -10.74 -1.95
CA ASP A 76 -8.77 -11.94 -1.97
C ASP A 76 -9.45 -12.15 -0.62
N ALA A 77 -10.48 -11.32 -0.39
CA ALA A 77 -11.33 -11.39 0.80
C ALA A 77 -11.88 -12.81 1.06
N ILE A 78 -12.08 -13.60 0.00
CA ILE A 78 -12.62 -14.96 0.11
C ILE A 78 -11.55 -15.93 0.63
N LYS A 79 -10.33 -15.89 0.12
CA LYS A 79 -9.23 -16.75 0.59
C LYS A 79 -8.76 -16.40 2.00
N LEU A 80 -8.74 -15.11 2.33
CA LEU A 80 -8.40 -14.63 3.67
C LEU A 80 -9.54 -14.89 4.69
N ALA A 81 -10.77 -15.12 4.23
CA ALA A 81 -11.92 -15.38 5.09
C ALA A 81 -11.75 -16.59 6.01
N SER A 82 -10.95 -17.57 5.59
CA SER A 82 -10.70 -18.79 6.34
C SER A 82 -9.57 -18.70 7.37
N LEU A 83 -8.80 -17.61 7.39
CA LEU A 83 -7.69 -17.47 8.33
C LEU A 83 -8.19 -16.98 9.70
N PRO A 84 -7.85 -17.65 10.82
CA PRO A 84 -8.27 -17.25 12.17
C PRO A 84 -7.88 -15.80 12.53
N ILE A 85 -6.76 -15.31 12.00
CA ILE A 85 -6.25 -13.97 12.24
C ILE A 85 -7.17 -12.88 11.69
N ARG A 86 -7.95 -13.19 10.64
CA ARG A 86 -8.85 -12.22 10.02
C ARG A 86 -9.99 -11.80 10.94
N SER A 87 -10.57 -12.74 11.67
CA SER A 87 -11.71 -12.44 12.57
C SER A 87 -11.33 -11.47 13.67
N LYS A 88 -10.04 -11.38 14.03
CA LYS A 88 -9.54 -10.44 15.04
C LYS A 88 -9.48 -9.00 14.51
N TYR A 89 -9.14 -8.81 13.23
CA TYR A 89 -8.86 -7.47 12.68
C TYR A 89 -9.92 -6.97 11.71
N VAL A 90 -10.73 -7.85 11.14
CA VAL A 90 -11.78 -7.50 10.18
C VAL A 90 -13.09 -8.14 10.58
N PRO A 91 -14.20 -7.39 10.72
CA PRO A 91 -15.51 -7.95 11.01
C PRO A 91 -15.91 -9.02 9.98
N LYS A 92 -16.63 -10.04 10.42
CA LYS A 92 -17.08 -11.14 9.55
C LYS A 92 -17.89 -10.58 8.38
N GLY A 93 -17.50 -10.96 7.17
CA GLY A 93 -18.19 -10.54 5.93
C GLY A 93 -17.80 -9.16 5.41
N ASP A 94 -16.93 -8.42 6.10
CA ASP A 94 -16.49 -7.10 5.63
C ASP A 94 -15.24 -7.20 4.74
N ASN A 95 -14.99 -6.14 3.96
CA ASN A 95 -13.83 -6.07 3.07
C ASN A 95 -12.60 -5.56 3.84
N PRO A 96 -11.48 -6.31 3.88
CA PRO A 96 -10.25 -5.90 4.55
C PRO A 96 -9.70 -4.54 4.10
N ASN A 97 -9.89 -4.19 2.83
CA ASN A 97 -9.47 -2.89 2.31
C ASN A 97 -10.09 -1.69 3.04
N ASN A 98 -11.16 -1.89 3.80
CA ASN A 98 -11.79 -0.83 4.60
C ASN A 98 -11.03 -0.52 5.92
N TYR A 99 -9.95 -1.27 6.24
CA TYR A 99 -9.33 -1.24 7.56
C TYR A 99 -7.81 -1.06 7.56
N PHE A 100 -7.14 -1.12 6.40
CA PHE A 100 -5.68 -1.15 6.36
C PHE A 100 -5.10 -0.15 5.36
N ILE A 101 -3.96 0.44 5.76
CA ILE A 101 -3.06 1.11 4.84
C ILE A 101 -2.18 0.06 4.15
N GLY A 102 -2.06 0.11 2.82
CA GLY A 102 -1.20 -0.75 2.04
C GLY A 102 0.08 -0.03 1.61
N ILE A 103 1.22 -0.67 1.82
CA ILE A 103 2.54 -0.22 1.37
C ILE A 103 3.10 -1.26 0.42
N GLU A 104 3.60 -0.83 -0.73
CA GLU A 104 4.29 -1.65 -1.73
C GLU A 104 5.77 -1.31 -1.78
N MET A 105 6.62 -2.27 -1.47
CA MET A 105 8.07 -2.17 -1.66
C MET A 105 8.44 -2.44 -3.11
N CYS A 106 9.14 -1.51 -3.75
CA CYS A 106 9.68 -1.67 -5.11
C CYS A 106 11.05 -2.34 -5.03
N MET A 107 11.08 -3.67 -5.19
CA MET A 107 12.28 -4.50 -5.06
C MET A 107 12.89 -4.83 -6.44
N ASN A 108 12.96 -3.83 -7.33
CA ASN A 108 13.52 -3.98 -8.67
C ASN A 108 15.04 -4.21 -8.64
N GLU A 109 15.56 -4.86 -9.68
CA GLU A 109 16.96 -5.35 -9.74
C GLU A 109 18.01 -4.23 -9.62
N ASP A 110 17.69 -3.02 -10.04
CA ASP A 110 18.56 -1.84 -9.99
C ASP A 110 18.36 -0.97 -8.74
N ALA A 111 17.52 -1.40 -7.77
CA ALA A 111 17.33 -0.72 -6.50
C ALA A 111 18.34 -1.22 -5.43
N ASP A 112 18.77 -0.32 -4.55
CA ASP A 112 19.40 -0.69 -3.29
C ASP A 112 18.32 -1.26 -2.35
N GLN A 113 18.19 -2.59 -2.32
CA GLN A 113 17.15 -3.29 -1.56
C GLN A 113 17.23 -3.01 -0.06
N LYS A 114 18.45 -2.83 0.49
CA LYS A 114 18.60 -2.45 1.90
C LYS A 114 17.96 -1.09 2.15
N ARG A 115 18.20 -0.12 1.28
CA ARG A 115 17.58 1.21 1.38
C ARG A 115 16.06 1.16 1.22
N VAL A 116 15.52 0.31 0.35
CA VAL A 116 14.06 0.11 0.24
C VAL A 116 13.49 -0.35 1.58
N LEU A 117 14.16 -1.31 2.24
CA LEU A 117 13.75 -1.78 3.57
C LEU A 117 13.85 -0.68 4.62
N ASP A 118 14.97 0.04 4.68
CA ASP A 118 15.19 1.13 5.64
C ASP A 118 14.13 2.24 5.46
N ASN A 119 13.84 2.65 4.22
CA ASN A 119 12.80 3.63 3.90
C ASN A 119 11.40 3.13 4.28
N THR A 120 11.14 1.83 4.09
CA THR A 120 9.86 1.22 4.48
C THR A 120 9.70 1.21 6.00
N VAL A 121 10.73 0.84 6.74
CA VAL A 121 10.72 0.89 8.22
C VAL A 121 10.46 2.31 8.71
N GLN A 122 11.12 3.31 8.12
CA GLN A 122 10.88 4.71 8.46
C GLN A 122 9.41 5.10 8.21
N LEU A 123 8.87 4.79 7.03
CA LEU A 123 7.47 5.08 6.69
C LEU A 123 6.50 4.42 7.68
N VAL A 124 6.69 3.14 7.98
CA VAL A 124 5.84 2.39 8.91
C VAL A 124 5.87 3.04 10.29
N THR A 125 7.07 3.41 10.77
CA THR A 125 7.23 4.08 12.06
C THR A 125 6.47 5.41 12.11
N GLU A 126 6.61 6.24 11.06
CA GLU A 126 5.91 7.52 10.95
C GLU A 126 4.38 7.32 10.95
N LEU A 127 3.87 6.34 10.20
CA LEU A 127 2.44 6.04 10.13
C LEU A 127 1.90 5.48 11.46
N MET A 128 2.64 4.59 12.12
CA MET A 128 2.24 4.05 13.43
C MET A 128 2.14 5.17 14.48
N LEU A 129 3.10 6.07 14.53
CA LEU A 129 3.07 7.22 15.44
C LEU A 129 1.92 8.18 15.10
N LYS A 130 1.73 8.50 13.83
CA LYS A 130 0.68 9.42 13.35
C LYS A 130 -0.72 8.91 13.68
N HIS A 131 -0.95 7.61 13.50
CA HIS A 131 -2.27 7.00 13.63
C HIS A 131 -2.47 6.25 14.96
N LYS A 132 -1.47 6.25 15.84
CA LYS A 132 -1.52 5.57 17.17
C LYS A 132 -1.83 4.06 17.05
N LEU A 133 -1.16 3.43 16.09
CA LEU A 133 -1.28 1.98 15.85
C LEU A 133 -0.32 1.18 16.72
#